data_4ad4035e4e34eceed7e2a6723e36ce00
#
_entry.id   4ad4035e4e34eceed7e2a6723e36ce00
#
_cell.length_a   1.000
_cell.length_b   1.000
_cell.length_c   1.000
_cell.angle_alpha   90.00
_cell.angle_beta   90.00
_cell.angle_gamma   90.00
#
_symmetry.space_group_name_H-M   'P 1'
#
loop_
_entity.id
_entity.type
_entity.pdbx_description
1 polymer ?
#
loop_
_entity_poly.entity_id
_entity_poly.type
_entity_poly.pdbx_seq_one_letter_code
_entity_poly.pdbx_strand_id
1 'polypeptide(L)'
;MVNKLLTSIVLFGLVACSESPVAEPPVAAKQPDESGVFPPVVATRPNEAEVVHTLTLWVAAQKRECMAVGPTECLQIRQTPEEDWQLFYGDIVGFDYQPGKVYQIEVGEIQIAEAPMDAPDRQWVLLNILSSKAE
;
A
#
# COMPACT_ATOMS: atom_id res chain seq x y z
N MET A 1 42.91 -27.12 -24.13
CA MET A 1 43.89 -26.29 -23.45
C MET A 1 43.20 -25.80 -22.19
N VAL A 2 43.23 -26.49 -21.16
CA VAL A 2 44.01 -26.63 -19.92
C VAL A 2 44.50 -25.26 -19.42
N ASN A 3 43.92 -24.78 -18.35
CA ASN A 3 44.55 -24.11 -17.21
C ASN A 3 43.51 -23.99 -16.09
N LYS A 4 43.66 -24.85 -15.08
CA LYS A 4 44.45 -24.77 -13.83
C LYS A 4 43.97 -23.68 -12.91
N LEU A 5 43.24 -24.13 -11.87
CA LEU A 5 43.65 -24.17 -10.46
C LEU A 5 44.18 -22.83 -9.87
N LEU A 6 43.41 -22.31 -8.94
CA LEU A 6 44.02 -21.87 -7.68
C LEU A 6 42.99 -21.86 -6.55
N THR A 7 43.14 -22.85 -5.72
CA THR A 7 42.62 -23.02 -4.37
C THR A 7 43.19 -21.89 -3.47
N SER A 8 42.33 -21.21 -2.77
CA SER A 8 42.75 -20.45 -1.61
C SER A 8 41.75 -20.63 -0.48
N ILE A 9 42.15 -21.53 0.41
CA ILE A 9 41.57 -21.74 1.73
C ILE A 9 42.15 -20.64 2.62
N VAL A 10 41.30 -19.83 3.24
CA VAL A 10 41.66 -19.07 4.42
C VAL A 10 40.65 -19.39 5.52
N LEU A 11 41.15 -20.18 6.45
CA LEU A 11 40.61 -20.36 7.80
C LEU A 11 40.91 -19.10 8.66
N PHE A 12 40.15 -19.02 9.75
CA PHE A 12 40.23 -18.14 10.94
C PHE A 12 39.22 -16.99 10.89
N GLY A 13 38.37 -16.79 11.88
CA GLY A 13 38.46 -17.13 13.27
C GLY A 13 37.12 -16.96 13.97
N LEU A 14 36.94 -17.82 14.92
CA LEU A 14 35.95 -17.73 15.99
C LEU A 14 36.20 -16.48 16.83
N VAL A 15 35.20 -15.65 16.98
CA VAL A 15 35.08 -14.76 18.14
C VAL A 15 33.71 -14.99 18.77
N ALA A 16 33.75 -15.68 19.87
CA ALA A 16 32.68 -15.79 20.85
C ALA A 16 32.67 -14.55 21.75
N CYS A 17 31.56 -14.40 22.48
CA CYS A 17 31.28 -13.45 23.58
C CYS A 17 30.73 -12.10 23.12
N SER A 18 29.49 -11.75 23.49
CA SER A 18 29.11 -11.51 24.89
C SER A 18 27.60 -11.50 25.03
N GLU A 19 27.09 -12.37 25.85
CA GLU A 19 25.82 -12.22 26.53
C GLU A 19 25.89 -11.02 27.47
N SER A 20 25.01 -10.07 27.27
CA SER A 20 24.71 -9.07 28.29
C SER A 20 23.35 -9.37 28.87
N PRO A 21 23.20 -9.71 30.12
CA PRO A 21 21.92 -9.83 30.79
C PRO A 21 21.36 -8.43 31.00
N VAL A 22 20.27 -8.12 30.27
CA VAL A 22 19.45 -6.96 30.59
C VAL A 22 18.70 -7.26 31.86
N ALA A 23 19.07 -6.58 32.91
CA ALA A 23 18.37 -6.57 34.18
C ALA A 23 16.98 -5.92 33.97
N GLU A 24 15.95 -6.66 34.25
CA GLU A 24 14.59 -6.18 34.48
C GLU A 24 14.55 -5.29 35.71
N PRO A 25 14.01 -4.07 35.63
CA PRO A 25 13.64 -3.36 36.84
C PRO A 25 12.26 -3.83 37.32
N PRO A 26 12.10 -4.16 38.58
CA PRO A 26 10.79 -4.45 39.14
C PRO A 26 10.03 -3.14 39.35
N VAL A 27 9.04 -2.88 38.56
CA VAL A 27 8.10 -1.79 38.82
C VAL A 27 6.90 -2.35 39.55
N ALA A 28 7.01 -2.42 40.86
CA ALA A 28 5.85 -2.42 41.71
C ALA A 28 5.39 -0.96 41.85
N ALA A 29 4.37 -0.56 41.13
CA ALA A 29 3.64 0.65 41.42
C ALA A 29 2.14 0.32 41.52
N LYS A 30 1.66 0.44 42.75
CA LYS A 30 0.29 0.44 43.17
C LYS A 30 -0.63 1.15 42.19
N GLN A 31 -1.66 0.43 41.78
CA GLN A 31 -2.87 1.02 41.21
C GLN A 31 -3.65 1.74 42.35
N PRO A 32 -4.05 2.95 42.13
CA PRO A 32 -5.24 3.46 42.79
C PRO A 32 -6.46 3.00 41.99
N ASP A 33 -7.29 2.28 42.69
CA ASP A 33 -8.68 2.00 42.36
C ASP A 33 -9.42 3.31 42.13
N GLU A 34 -9.82 3.54 40.91
CA GLU A 34 -10.81 4.55 40.61
C GLU A 34 -11.81 3.97 39.61
N SER A 35 -12.90 3.47 40.19
CA SER A 35 -14.10 3.03 39.52
C SER A 35 -14.73 4.18 38.74
N GLY A 36 -14.16 4.46 37.58
CA GLY A 36 -14.79 5.22 36.54
C GLY A 36 -15.11 4.28 35.39
N VAL A 37 -16.34 3.77 35.38
CA VAL A 37 -16.88 3.09 34.21
C VAL A 37 -16.99 4.08 33.06
N PHE A 38 -15.87 4.33 32.40
CA PHE A 38 -15.93 4.87 31.06
C PHE A 38 -16.20 3.69 30.14
N PRO A 39 -17.27 3.74 29.32
CA PRO A 39 -17.41 2.75 28.25
C PRO A 39 -16.13 2.79 27.43
N PRO A 40 -15.65 1.64 26.92
CA PRO A 40 -14.49 1.64 26.04
C PRO A 40 -14.81 2.59 24.90
N VAL A 41 -14.09 3.71 24.85
CA VAL A 41 -14.06 4.54 23.66
C VAL A 41 -13.42 3.61 22.64
N VAL A 42 -14.27 2.92 21.88
CA VAL A 42 -13.85 2.31 20.64
C VAL A 42 -13.30 3.50 19.86
N ALA A 43 -11.99 3.64 19.87
CA ALA A 43 -11.32 4.55 18.97
C ALA A 43 -11.63 4.01 17.57
N THR A 44 -12.77 4.43 17.06
CA THR A 44 -13.14 4.26 15.66
C THR A 44 -12.00 4.93 14.91
N ARG A 45 -11.11 4.12 14.36
CA ARG A 45 -10.10 4.63 13.43
C ARG A 45 -10.89 5.40 12.37
N PRO A 46 -10.57 6.66 12.10
CA PRO A 46 -11.37 7.48 11.18
C PRO A 46 -11.28 7.04 9.72
N ASN A 47 -10.96 5.78 9.45
CA ASN A 47 -10.68 5.27 8.11
C ASN A 47 -11.19 3.86 7.84
N GLU A 48 -12.21 3.40 8.55
CA GLU A 48 -13.05 2.32 8.03
C GLU A 48 -14.20 2.94 7.23
N ALA A 49 -13.85 3.70 6.20
CA ALA A 49 -14.75 3.89 5.08
C ALA A 49 -15.04 2.48 4.57
N GLU A 50 -16.27 2.06 4.67
CA GLU A 50 -16.69 0.70 4.32
C GLU A 50 -16.36 0.46 2.85
N VAL A 51 -15.39 -0.43 2.59
CA VAL A 51 -15.05 -0.87 1.24
C VAL A 51 -16.22 -1.70 0.75
N VAL A 52 -17.01 -1.13 -0.14
CA VAL A 52 -18.23 -1.76 -0.68
C VAL A 52 -17.85 -2.82 -1.73
N HIS A 53 -16.75 -2.60 -2.44
CA HIS A 53 -16.32 -3.47 -3.52
C HIS A 53 -14.81 -3.47 -3.69
N THR A 54 -14.23 -4.64 -3.96
CA THR A 54 -12.80 -4.78 -4.25
C THR A 54 -12.61 -5.23 -5.70
N LEU A 55 -11.72 -4.57 -6.41
CA LEU A 55 -11.44 -4.82 -7.82
C LEU A 55 -9.93 -4.93 -8.06
N THR A 56 -9.54 -5.80 -8.98
CA THR A 56 -8.17 -5.83 -9.51
C THR A 56 -8.14 -5.05 -10.81
N LEU A 57 -7.17 -4.14 -10.92
CA LEU A 57 -6.98 -3.30 -12.10
C LEU A 57 -5.55 -3.42 -12.62
N TRP A 58 -5.43 -3.35 -13.93
CA TRP A 58 -4.16 -3.05 -14.59
C TRP A 58 -4.12 -1.56 -14.93
N VAL A 59 -3.01 -0.92 -14.65
CA VAL A 59 -2.76 0.50 -14.97
C VAL A 59 -1.63 0.56 -15.98
N ALA A 60 -1.85 1.26 -17.09
CA ALA A 60 -0.87 1.37 -18.16
C ALA A 60 0.36 2.20 -17.75
N ALA A 61 1.47 1.96 -18.44
CA ALA A 61 2.72 2.67 -18.20
C ALA A 61 2.66 4.17 -18.56
N GLN A 62 1.67 4.59 -19.34
CA GLN A 62 1.51 5.98 -19.77
C GLN A 62 0.09 6.46 -19.54
N LYS A 63 -0.03 7.69 -19.08
CA LYS A 63 -1.29 8.42 -19.10
C LYS A 63 -1.64 8.81 -20.53
N ARG A 64 -2.89 9.15 -20.77
CA ARG A 64 -3.38 9.64 -22.05
C ARG A 64 -4.14 10.93 -21.87
N GLU A 65 -4.02 11.83 -22.84
CA GLU A 65 -4.84 13.04 -22.87
C GLU A 65 -6.32 12.71 -22.84
N CYS A 66 -7.04 13.39 -21.99
CA CYS A 66 -8.48 13.27 -21.79
C CYS A 66 -9.12 14.63 -21.54
N MET A 67 -10.45 14.70 -21.63
CA MET A 67 -11.22 15.91 -21.36
C MET A 67 -12.10 15.68 -20.15
N ALA A 68 -11.75 16.36 -19.06
CA ALA A 68 -12.59 16.44 -17.86
C ALA A 68 -13.22 17.85 -17.78
N VAL A 69 -12.90 18.65 -16.78
CA VAL A 69 -13.28 20.07 -16.74
C VAL A 69 -12.46 20.91 -17.76
N GLY A 70 -11.38 20.34 -18.29
CA GLY A 70 -10.47 20.86 -19.28
C GLY A 70 -9.55 19.77 -19.79
N PRO A 71 -8.62 20.09 -20.71
CA PRO A 71 -7.60 19.16 -21.14
C PRO A 71 -6.75 18.72 -19.95
N THR A 72 -6.63 17.41 -19.74
CA THR A 72 -5.85 16.81 -18.65
C THR A 72 -5.29 15.46 -19.08
N GLU A 73 -4.55 14.80 -18.19
CA GLU A 73 -4.02 13.46 -18.41
C GLU A 73 -4.72 12.46 -17.49
N CYS A 74 -5.34 11.46 -18.07
CA CYS A 74 -6.01 10.38 -17.37
C CYS A 74 -5.15 9.12 -17.30
N LEU A 75 -5.30 8.37 -16.24
CA LEU A 75 -4.81 7.00 -16.18
C LEU A 75 -5.55 6.15 -17.22
N GLN A 76 -4.88 5.14 -17.73
CA GLN A 76 -5.50 4.11 -18.54
C GLN A 76 -5.58 2.84 -17.70
N ILE A 77 -6.77 2.31 -17.53
CA ILE A 77 -7.03 1.12 -16.73
C ILE A 77 -7.73 0.04 -17.55
N ARG A 78 -7.63 -1.21 -17.09
CA ARG A 78 -8.45 -2.34 -17.56
C ARG A 78 -8.61 -3.35 -16.43
N GLN A 79 -9.65 -4.16 -16.48
CA GLN A 79 -9.94 -5.15 -15.44
C GLN A 79 -9.33 -6.52 -15.77
N THR A 80 -9.16 -6.82 -17.05
CA THR A 80 -8.51 -8.06 -17.50
C THR A 80 -7.40 -7.74 -18.51
N PRO A 81 -6.39 -8.61 -18.65
CA PRO A 81 -5.30 -8.41 -19.62
C PRO A 81 -5.74 -8.36 -21.08
N GLU A 82 -6.90 -8.94 -21.38
CA GLU A 82 -7.44 -9.05 -22.74
C GLU A 82 -8.31 -7.86 -23.14
N GLU A 83 -8.70 -7.02 -22.17
CA GLU A 83 -9.52 -5.83 -22.43
C GLU A 83 -8.69 -4.69 -22.99
N ASP A 84 -9.38 -3.84 -23.74
CA ASP A 84 -8.80 -2.57 -24.19
C ASP A 84 -8.62 -1.59 -23.03
N TRP A 85 -7.60 -0.74 -23.14
CA TRP A 85 -7.34 0.31 -22.17
C TRP A 85 -8.44 1.35 -22.17
N GLN A 86 -9.02 1.61 -21.02
CA GLN A 86 -10.06 2.60 -20.78
C GLN A 86 -9.50 3.80 -20.03
N LEU A 87 -9.98 5.00 -20.38
CA LEU A 87 -9.60 6.21 -19.65
C LEU A 87 -10.30 6.24 -18.29
N PHE A 88 -9.50 6.48 -17.26
CA PHE A 88 -9.99 6.65 -15.90
C PHE A 88 -9.92 8.12 -15.52
N TYR A 89 -11.08 8.72 -15.29
CA TYR A 89 -11.24 10.17 -15.06
C TYR A 89 -11.14 10.56 -13.58
N GLY A 90 -10.77 9.65 -12.71
CA GLY A 90 -10.63 9.90 -11.29
C GLY A 90 -9.21 9.68 -10.80
N ASP A 91 -9.05 9.82 -9.50
CA ASP A 91 -7.83 9.49 -8.77
C ASP A 91 -8.03 8.23 -7.93
N ILE A 92 -6.98 7.46 -7.77
CA ILE A 92 -6.93 6.32 -6.86
C ILE A 92 -6.15 6.77 -5.63
N VAL A 93 -6.86 6.96 -4.54
CA VAL A 93 -6.26 7.45 -3.28
C VAL A 93 -5.19 6.49 -2.78
N GLY A 94 -4.03 7.01 -2.45
CA GLY A 94 -2.88 6.22 -2.00
C GLY A 94 -2.06 5.56 -3.11
N PHE A 95 -2.43 5.75 -4.38
CA PHE A 95 -1.67 5.23 -5.51
C PHE A 95 -0.68 6.27 -6.05
N ASP A 96 0.61 6.03 -5.84
CA ASP A 96 1.69 6.85 -6.41
C ASP A 96 2.09 6.32 -7.79
N TYR A 97 1.47 6.87 -8.83
CA TYR A 97 1.72 6.48 -10.21
C TYR A 97 3.08 6.98 -10.71
N GLN A 98 3.87 6.08 -11.26
CA GLN A 98 5.14 6.40 -11.92
C GLN A 98 5.07 6.05 -13.41
N PRO A 99 5.29 7.01 -14.33
CA PRO A 99 5.34 6.72 -15.75
C PRO A 99 6.40 5.68 -16.11
N GLY A 100 6.13 4.88 -17.14
CA GLY A 100 7.04 3.83 -17.60
C GLY A 100 6.89 2.50 -16.87
N LYS A 101 5.87 2.35 -16.01
CA LYS A 101 5.57 1.10 -15.33
C LYS A 101 4.12 0.70 -15.53
N VAL A 102 3.91 -0.55 -15.90
CA VAL A 102 2.59 -1.19 -15.85
C VAL A 102 2.38 -1.73 -14.45
N TYR A 103 1.26 -1.44 -13.86
CA TYR A 103 0.89 -1.90 -12.53
C TYR A 103 -0.29 -2.87 -12.61
N GLN A 104 -0.27 -3.83 -11.70
CA GLN A 104 -1.46 -4.57 -11.31
C GLN A 104 -1.74 -4.23 -9.86
N ILE A 105 -2.89 -3.64 -9.60
CA ILE A 105 -3.27 -3.15 -8.28
C ILE A 105 -4.62 -3.71 -7.84
N GLU A 106 -4.78 -3.82 -6.56
CA GLU A 106 -6.06 -4.09 -5.92
C GLU A 106 -6.59 -2.80 -5.33
N VAL A 107 -7.79 -2.42 -5.68
CA VAL A 107 -8.46 -1.20 -5.22
C VAL A 107 -9.76 -1.54 -4.52
N GLY A 108 -10.08 -0.74 -3.52
CA GLY A 108 -11.37 -0.75 -2.86
C GLY A 108 -12.23 0.43 -3.32
N GLU A 109 -13.48 0.19 -3.64
CA GLU A 109 -14.47 1.23 -3.86
C GLU A 109 -15.12 1.58 -2.53
N ILE A 110 -15.03 2.85 -2.14
CA ILE A 110 -15.67 3.38 -0.94
C ILE A 110 -16.83 4.28 -1.35
N GLN A 111 -17.94 4.15 -0.65
CA GLN A 111 -19.06 5.07 -0.80
C GLN A 111 -18.92 6.22 0.20
N ILE A 112 -19.01 7.44 -0.31
CA ILE A 112 -18.98 8.66 0.50
C ILE A 112 -20.42 9.01 0.89
N ALA A 113 -20.77 8.80 2.15
CA ALA A 113 -22.15 8.94 2.64
C ALA A 113 -22.70 10.37 2.54
N GLU A 114 -21.84 11.39 2.54
CA GLU A 114 -22.22 12.79 2.51
C GLU A 114 -21.48 13.54 1.38
N ALA A 115 -21.48 12.95 0.17
CA ALA A 115 -20.89 13.61 -0.98
C ALA A 115 -21.68 14.87 -1.35
N PRO A 116 -21.01 16.01 -1.61
CA PRO A 116 -21.66 17.18 -2.20
C PRO A 116 -22.31 16.85 -3.53
N MET A 117 -23.38 17.58 -3.90
CA MET A 117 -24.16 17.29 -5.12
C MET A 117 -23.32 17.27 -6.42
N ASP A 118 -22.21 18.00 -6.42
CA ASP A 118 -21.31 18.13 -7.58
C ASP A 118 -20.04 17.26 -7.47
N ALA A 119 -19.92 16.44 -6.42
CA ALA A 119 -18.81 15.53 -6.24
C ALA A 119 -19.21 14.07 -6.44
N PRO A 120 -18.27 13.21 -6.88
CA PRO A 120 -18.56 11.79 -6.99
C PRO A 120 -18.86 11.21 -5.58
N ASP A 121 -19.89 10.40 -5.50
CA ASP A 121 -20.31 9.69 -4.29
C ASP A 121 -19.45 8.44 -4.00
N ARG A 122 -18.49 8.15 -4.88
CA ARG A 122 -17.59 7.00 -4.82
C ARG A 122 -16.15 7.43 -4.98
N GLN A 123 -15.28 6.80 -4.21
CA GLN A 123 -13.85 7.00 -4.26
C GLN A 123 -13.13 5.66 -4.35
N TRP A 124 -12.04 5.63 -5.12
CA TRP A 124 -11.21 4.45 -5.23
C TRP A 124 -9.96 4.61 -4.39
N VAL A 125 -9.66 3.60 -3.59
CA VAL A 125 -8.52 3.57 -2.67
C VAL A 125 -7.64 2.40 -3.01
N LEU A 126 -6.34 2.61 -3.06
CA LEU A 126 -5.38 1.54 -3.23
C LEU A 126 -5.38 0.66 -1.98
N LEU A 127 -5.61 -0.62 -2.16
CA LEU A 127 -5.45 -1.63 -1.11
C LEU A 127 -4.07 -2.29 -1.19
N ASN A 128 -3.68 -2.76 -2.38
CA ASN A 128 -2.41 -3.44 -2.61
C ASN A 128 -1.86 -3.16 -4.01
N ILE A 129 -0.53 -3.15 -4.12
CA ILE A 129 0.17 -3.26 -5.41
C ILE A 129 0.56 -4.73 -5.58
N LEU A 130 -0.14 -5.43 -6.46
CA LEU A 130 0.09 -6.86 -6.72
C LEU A 130 1.33 -7.09 -7.56
N SER A 131 1.56 -6.22 -8.54
CA SER A 131 2.79 -6.22 -9.34
C SER A 131 3.08 -4.84 -9.95
N SER A 132 4.35 -4.57 -10.22
CA SER A 132 4.78 -3.44 -11.03
C SER A 132 5.91 -3.87 -11.94
N LYS A 133 5.80 -3.56 -13.23
CA LYS A 133 6.77 -3.95 -14.25
C LYS A 133 7.10 -2.77 -15.15
N ALA A 134 8.38 -2.48 -15.33
CA ALA A 134 8.81 -1.51 -16.32
C ALA A 134 8.48 -2.01 -17.74
N GLU A 135 7.98 -1.12 -18.57
CA GLU A 135 7.66 -1.37 -19.98
C GLU A 135 8.80 -0.91 -20.88
#